data_41113b32dd9f3b1d8d48c5c14978574a
#
_entry.id   41113b32dd9f3b1d8d48c5c14978574a
#
_cell.length_a   1.000
_cell.length_b   1.000
_cell.length_c   1.000
_cell.angle_alpha   90.00
_cell.angle_beta   90.00
_cell.angle_gamma   90.00
#
_symmetry.space_group_name_H-M   'P 1'
#
loop_
_entity.id
_entity.type
_entity.pdbx_description
1 polymer ?
#
loop_
_entity_poly.entity_id
_entity_poly.type
_entity_poly.pdbx_seq_one_letter_code
_entity_poly.pdbx_strand_id
1 'polypeptide(L)'
;MTKKLVCFIVIALLTLIIWIYRSSNFEYKSSIIMLKQNNYYKSTLIKPKLKQCSESPFIVILVTSYVGHVELRSAHRRAMPADYLASLNITRIFLLAKIPSNEKYITQEAIIDESNTFNDILQGSFYENYRNLTYKHLMGLEWASSECNEVSYILKIDDDTVFNIKKTYEFLKTLPKDDELLMGYILNYTLPKRNKQNKWYVTFDEYPRSIYPPYLSGWYYIISPKVASLICDEAMYNSFFWIDDIFVTGLLIESLGLKLKQLPDKYWLEYYEQLECCLRDMITKSIKCEYVIGPNGGRENLIVEFNEAYANCERWKNCTIRSDYDIKKACIVTKERTIFSNGQPEVHHINL
;
A
#
# COMPACT_ATOMS: atom_id res chain seq x y z
N MET A 1 -52.53 -5.07 45.80
CA MET A 1 -51.17 -5.47 45.35
C MET A 1 -50.38 -5.88 46.57
N THR A 2 -49.93 -7.11 46.69
CA THR A 2 -49.27 -7.61 47.92
C THR A 2 -47.84 -7.03 48.00
N LYS A 3 -47.38 -6.66 49.23
CA LYS A 3 -46.02 -6.13 49.49
C LYS A 3 -44.92 -6.96 48.79
N LYS A 4 -45.10 -8.28 48.63
CA LYS A 4 -44.20 -9.16 47.92
C LYS A 4 -44.08 -8.83 46.40
N LEU A 5 -45.18 -8.47 45.71
CA LEU A 5 -45.19 -8.14 44.31
C LEU A 5 -44.47 -6.81 44.05
N VAL A 6 -44.64 -5.81 44.92
CA VAL A 6 -43.93 -4.53 44.84
C VAL A 6 -42.44 -4.74 45.04
N CYS A 7 -42.01 -5.56 46.00
CA CYS A 7 -40.61 -5.88 46.23
C CYS A 7 -39.96 -6.56 45.00
N PHE A 8 -40.66 -7.51 44.36
CA PHE A 8 -40.20 -8.17 43.13
C PHE A 8 -40.01 -7.18 41.95
N ILE A 9 -40.96 -6.27 41.75
CA ILE A 9 -40.90 -5.26 40.72
C ILE A 9 -39.72 -4.31 40.94
N VAL A 10 -39.48 -3.87 42.17
CA VAL A 10 -38.35 -3.00 42.50
C VAL A 10 -37.01 -3.69 42.26
N ILE A 11 -36.87 -4.96 42.65
CA ILE A 11 -35.66 -5.74 42.44
C ILE A 11 -35.42 -5.91 40.91
N ALA A 12 -36.46 -6.25 40.14
CA ALA A 12 -36.34 -6.38 38.68
C ALA A 12 -35.94 -5.07 38.00
N LEU A 13 -36.47 -3.93 38.42
CA LEU A 13 -36.06 -2.61 37.91
C LEU A 13 -34.63 -2.26 38.28
N LEU A 14 -34.19 -2.55 39.50
CA LEU A 14 -32.81 -2.30 39.91
C LEU A 14 -31.82 -3.18 39.13
N THR A 15 -32.14 -4.46 38.89
CA THR A 15 -31.28 -5.33 38.07
C THR A 15 -31.22 -4.87 36.63
N LEU A 16 -32.33 -4.41 36.05
CA LEU A 16 -32.37 -3.84 34.69
C LEU A 16 -31.51 -2.57 34.58
N ILE A 17 -31.62 -1.65 35.56
CA ILE A 17 -30.83 -0.43 35.63
C ILE A 17 -29.33 -0.77 35.75
N ILE A 18 -28.95 -1.71 36.59
CA ILE A 18 -27.56 -2.15 36.73
C ILE A 18 -27.04 -2.78 35.42
N TRP A 19 -27.90 -3.57 34.77
CA TRP A 19 -27.54 -4.20 33.49
C TRP A 19 -27.32 -3.15 32.38
N ILE A 20 -28.24 -2.17 32.24
CA ILE A 20 -28.09 -1.05 31.30
C ILE A 20 -26.82 -0.24 31.59
N TYR A 21 -26.56 0.09 32.85
CA TYR A 21 -25.36 0.83 33.25
C TYR A 21 -24.08 0.06 32.96
N ARG A 22 -24.05 -1.25 33.20
CA ARG A 22 -22.88 -2.10 32.86
C ARG A 22 -22.68 -2.21 31.36
N SER A 23 -23.77 -2.40 30.61
CA SER A 23 -23.71 -2.48 29.13
C SER A 23 -23.18 -1.18 28.52
N SER A 24 -23.73 -0.04 28.92
CA SER A 24 -23.27 1.27 28.39
C SER A 24 -21.82 1.59 28.79
N ASN A 25 -21.37 1.24 29.99
CA ASN A 25 -19.97 1.39 30.40
C ASN A 25 -19.03 0.43 29.62
N PHE A 26 -19.49 -0.77 29.30
CA PHE A 26 -18.73 -1.72 28.50
C PHE A 26 -18.54 -1.19 27.07
N GLU A 27 -19.62 -0.72 26.44
CA GLU A 27 -19.58 -0.10 25.11
C GLU A 27 -18.70 1.14 25.09
N TYR A 28 -18.81 2.02 26.09
CA TYR A 28 -17.97 3.23 26.22
C TYR A 28 -16.49 2.88 26.37
N LYS A 29 -16.12 1.90 27.21
CA LYS A 29 -14.74 1.46 27.37
C LYS A 29 -14.19 0.80 26.10
N SER A 30 -14.98 -0.02 25.43
CA SER A 30 -14.58 -0.66 24.17
C SER A 30 -14.36 0.38 23.07
N SER A 31 -15.22 1.39 22.97
CA SER A 31 -15.06 2.51 22.04
C SER A 31 -13.79 3.33 22.31
N ILE A 32 -13.48 3.65 23.59
CA ILE A 32 -12.25 4.35 23.94
C ILE A 32 -11.00 3.52 23.60
N ILE A 33 -11.02 2.21 23.87
CA ILE A 33 -9.90 1.32 23.54
C ILE A 33 -9.71 1.26 22.02
N MET A 34 -10.79 1.13 21.26
CA MET A 34 -10.78 1.13 19.80
C MET A 34 -10.22 2.45 19.26
N LEU A 35 -10.73 3.60 19.70
CA LEU A 35 -10.23 4.92 19.31
C LEU A 35 -8.73 5.11 19.62
N LYS A 36 -8.27 4.63 20.79
CA LYS A 36 -6.86 4.71 21.17
C LYS A 36 -5.99 3.82 20.28
N GLN A 37 -6.44 2.63 19.94
CA GLN A 37 -5.75 1.71 19.06
C GLN A 37 -5.72 2.26 17.62
N ASN A 38 -6.83 2.80 17.13
CA ASN A 38 -6.97 3.33 15.78
C ASN A 38 -6.19 4.63 15.56
N ASN A 39 -5.91 5.40 16.59
CA ASN A 39 -5.04 6.59 16.50
C ASN A 39 -3.53 6.29 16.57
N TYR A 40 -3.15 5.04 16.77
CA TYR A 40 -1.74 4.66 16.96
C TYR A 40 -0.86 5.02 15.76
N TYR A 41 -1.38 4.95 14.54
CA TYR A 41 -0.66 5.33 13.32
C TYR A 41 -0.36 6.83 13.18
N LYS A 42 -1.04 7.70 13.92
CA LYS A 42 -0.82 9.17 13.86
C LYS A 42 0.46 9.62 14.59
N SER A 43 1.05 8.75 15.42
CA SER A 43 2.27 9.05 16.14
C SER A 43 3.51 8.74 15.29
N THR A 44 4.35 9.74 15.08
CA THR A 44 5.56 9.65 14.24
C THR A 44 6.82 9.97 15.02
N LEU A 45 7.92 9.31 14.67
CA LEU A 45 9.28 9.57 15.18
C LEU A 45 10.04 10.54 14.28
N ILE A 46 9.87 10.42 12.96
CA ILE A 46 10.49 11.29 11.97
C ILE A 46 9.40 11.74 11.00
N LYS A 47 9.42 13.06 10.68
CA LYS A 47 8.60 13.65 9.62
C LYS A 47 9.50 14.35 8.60
N PRO A 48 9.24 14.23 7.30
CA PRO A 48 9.91 15.06 6.31
C PRO A 48 9.56 16.54 6.51
N LYS A 49 10.48 17.43 6.15
CA LYS A 49 10.24 18.87 6.28
C LYS A 49 9.17 19.31 5.27
N LEU A 50 8.22 20.12 5.70
CA LEU A 50 7.02 20.57 4.95
C LEU A 50 7.31 21.23 3.57
N LYS A 51 8.56 21.67 3.32
CA LYS A 51 8.93 22.30 2.05
C LYS A 51 8.56 21.46 0.82
N GLN A 52 8.46 20.12 0.96
CA GLN A 52 8.14 19.21 -0.13
C GLN A 52 6.67 19.27 -0.58
N CYS A 53 5.77 19.76 0.26
CA CYS A 53 4.33 19.90 -0.04
C CYS A 53 3.90 21.36 -0.26
N SER A 54 4.80 22.34 -0.05
CA SER A 54 4.47 23.78 -0.14
C SER A 54 4.14 24.25 -1.57
N GLU A 55 4.50 23.48 -2.59
CA GLU A 55 4.30 23.80 -4.01
C GLU A 55 3.19 22.98 -4.66
N SER A 56 2.28 22.39 -3.88
CA SER A 56 1.15 21.59 -4.37
C SER A 56 1.59 20.53 -5.40
N PRO A 57 2.28 19.46 -4.97
CA PRO A 57 2.82 18.48 -5.89
C PRO A 57 1.70 17.84 -6.73
N PHE A 58 2.02 17.51 -8.00
CA PHE A 58 1.09 16.79 -8.85
C PHE A 58 0.88 15.35 -8.36
N ILE A 59 1.98 14.69 -7.93
CA ILE A 59 1.93 13.34 -7.35
C ILE A 59 2.74 13.30 -6.05
N VAL A 60 2.19 12.71 -5.00
CA VAL A 60 2.94 12.22 -3.85
C VAL A 60 3.06 10.70 -3.95
N ILE A 61 4.29 10.18 -4.01
CA ILE A 61 4.58 8.75 -4.00
C ILE A 61 4.83 8.32 -2.56
N LEU A 62 4.01 7.43 -2.05
CA LEU A 62 4.16 6.78 -0.75
C LEU A 62 4.75 5.38 -0.95
N VAL A 63 5.99 5.18 -0.54
CA VAL A 63 6.71 3.90 -0.69
C VAL A 63 6.70 3.17 0.65
N THR A 64 5.93 2.10 0.78
CA THR A 64 5.97 1.24 1.96
C THR A 64 7.29 0.48 1.96
N SER A 65 8.16 0.73 2.94
CA SER A 65 9.49 0.13 3.04
C SER A 65 9.74 -0.47 4.42
N TYR A 66 10.52 -1.57 4.47
CA TYR A 66 11.06 -2.09 5.72
C TYR A 66 12.27 -1.26 6.15
N VAL A 67 12.47 -1.05 7.44
CA VAL A 67 13.59 -0.23 7.94
C VAL A 67 14.96 -0.71 7.44
N GLY A 68 15.16 -2.02 7.30
CA GLY A 68 16.39 -2.64 6.79
C GLY A 68 16.55 -2.62 5.27
N HIS A 69 15.55 -2.25 4.48
CA HIS A 69 15.62 -2.23 3.02
C HIS A 69 16.32 -0.98 2.46
N VAL A 70 17.51 -0.69 2.98
CA VAL A 70 18.31 0.48 2.59
C VAL A 70 18.65 0.46 1.11
N GLU A 71 19.01 -0.73 0.56
CA GLU A 71 19.35 -0.88 -0.86
C GLU A 71 18.17 -0.64 -1.79
N LEU A 72 16.97 -1.12 -1.44
CA LEU A 72 15.76 -0.84 -2.21
C LEU A 72 15.44 0.67 -2.22
N ARG A 73 15.52 1.35 -1.07
CA ARG A 73 15.36 2.81 -1.01
C ARG A 73 16.40 3.54 -1.85
N SER A 74 17.67 3.08 -1.78
CA SER A 74 18.75 3.60 -2.62
C SER A 74 18.48 3.38 -4.11
N ALA A 75 18.00 2.20 -4.50
CA ALA A 75 17.63 1.89 -5.88
C ALA A 75 16.50 2.81 -6.38
N HIS A 76 15.47 3.05 -5.58
CA HIS A 76 14.42 4.01 -5.91
C HIS A 76 14.95 5.44 -6.11
N ARG A 77 15.91 5.89 -5.26
CA ARG A 77 16.50 7.22 -5.38
C ARG A 77 17.37 7.34 -6.63
N ARG A 78 18.11 6.28 -6.99
CA ARG A 78 18.91 6.24 -8.24
C ARG A 78 18.05 6.18 -9.49
N ALA A 79 16.99 5.37 -9.49
CA ALA A 79 16.07 5.24 -10.62
C ALA A 79 15.28 6.53 -10.89
N MET A 80 14.97 7.26 -9.82
CA MET A 80 14.18 8.49 -9.83
C MET A 80 14.81 9.52 -8.90
N PRO A 81 15.89 10.21 -9.35
CA PRO A 81 16.55 11.26 -8.57
C PRO A 81 15.61 12.40 -8.17
N ALA A 82 15.90 13.06 -7.05
CA ALA A 82 15.01 14.07 -6.49
C ALA A 82 14.80 15.28 -7.44
N ASP A 83 15.82 15.70 -8.17
CA ASP A 83 15.75 16.76 -9.16
C ASP A 83 14.86 16.37 -10.36
N TYR A 84 14.93 15.12 -10.79
CA TYR A 84 14.04 14.60 -11.83
C TYR A 84 12.58 14.58 -11.35
N LEU A 85 12.32 14.08 -10.14
CA LEU A 85 10.96 14.10 -9.56
C LEU A 85 10.44 15.54 -9.41
N ALA A 86 11.29 16.46 -8.93
CA ALA A 86 10.94 17.87 -8.80
C ALA A 86 10.58 18.51 -10.15
N SER A 87 11.28 18.14 -11.23
CA SER A 87 10.96 18.64 -12.59
C SER A 87 9.59 18.22 -13.10
N LEU A 88 9.02 17.15 -12.52
CA LEU A 88 7.66 16.66 -12.79
C LEU A 88 6.64 17.09 -11.73
N ASN A 89 7.05 17.92 -10.77
CA ASN A 89 6.26 18.28 -9.60
C ASN A 89 5.79 17.05 -8.80
N ILE A 90 6.70 16.13 -8.53
CA ILE A 90 6.46 14.88 -7.81
C ILE A 90 7.32 14.84 -6.54
N THR A 91 6.71 14.40 -5.45
CA THR A 91 7.38 14.15 -4.17
C THR A 91 7.32 12.65 -3.85
N ARG A 92 8.44 12.08 -3.34
CA ARG A 92 8.49 10.69 -2.86
C ARG A 92 8.79 10.66 -1.37
N ILE A 93 8.05 9.80 -0.64
CA ILE A 93 8.22 9.59 0.79
C ILE A 93 8.27 8.08 1.08
N PHE A 94 9.31 7.65 1.78
CA PHE A 94 9.43 6.27 2.29
C PHE A 94 8.75 6.17 3.65
N LEU A 95 7.83 5.23 3.77
CA LEU A 95 7.10 4.93 4.99
C LEU A 95 7.84 3.86 5.78
N LEU A 96 8.36 4.21 6.93
CA LEU A 96 9.04 3.32 7.86
C LEU A 96 8.26 3.20 9.17
N ALA A 97 8.61 2.19 9.96
CA ALA A 97 8.13 2.05 11.34
C ALA A 97 9.33 2.01 12.30
N LYS A 98 9.07 1.95 13.61
CA LYS A 98 10.11 1.86 14.63
C LYS A 98 10.86 0.55 14.49
N ILE A 99 12.18 0.61 14.61
CA ILE A 99 13.08 -0.56 14.53
C ILE A 99 12.66 -1.60 15.57
N PRO A 100 12.43 -2.87 15.18
CA PRO A 100 12.10 -3.92 16.12
C PRO A 100 13.32 -4.32 16.96
N SER A 101 13.10 -4.79 18.18
CA SER A 101 14.16 -5.12 19.12
C SER A 101 15.10 -6.24 18.66
N ASN A 102 14.69 -7.07 17.72
CA ASN A 102 15.48 -8.16 17.13
C ASN A 102 16.28 -7.74 15.89
N GLU A 103 16.12 -6.51 15.40
CA GLU A 103 16.92 -5.98 14.29
C GLU A 103 18.35 -5.72 14.76
N LYS A 104 19.32 -6.15 13.95
CA LYS A 104 20.74 -6.11 14.32
C LYS A 104 21.61 -5.26 13.38
N TYR A 105 21.11 -4.95 12.20
CA TYR A 105 21.92 -4.38 11.12
C TYR A 105 21.63 -2.89 10.88
N ILE A 106 20.50 -2.38 11.36
CA ILE A 106 20.12 -0.99 11.21
C ILE A 106 19.89 -0.35 12.58
N THR A 107 20.36 0.88 12.76
CA THR A 107 20.16 1.64 14.00
C THR A 107 19.25 2.84 13.76
N GLN A 108 18.68 3.40 14.81
CA GLN A 108 17.84 4.59 14.71
C GLN A 108 18.64 5.80 14.24
N GLU A 109 19.91 5.90 14.65
CA GLU A 109 20.84 6.95 14.21
C GLU A 109 21.05 6.88 12.69
N ALA A 110 21.23 5.68 12.12
CA ALA A 110 21.35 5.50 10.67
C ALA A 110 20.10 5.96 9.91
N ILE A 111 18.88 5.70 10.44
CA ILE A 111 17.63 6.19 9.86
C ILE A 111 17.52 7.73 9.97
N ILE A 112 17.97 8.31 11.09
CA ILE A 112 18.00 9.77 11.27
C ILE A 112 18.97 10.40 10.26
N ASP A 113 20.15 9.83 10.07
CA ASP A 113 21.15 10.32 9.11
C ASP A 113 20.64 10.20 7.67
N GLU A 114 19.99 9.07 7.33
CA GLU A 114 19.31 8.91 6.04
C GLU A 114 18.23 9.98 5.84
N SER A 115 17.40 10.23 6.86
CA SER A 115 16.36 11.26 6.81
C SER A 115 16.93 12.67 6.68
N ASN A 116 18.01 13.00 7.40
CA ASN A 116 18.68 14.29 7.30
C ASN A 116 19.30 14.52 5.92
N THR A 117 19.79 13.44 5.29
CA THR A 117 20.43 13.50 3.97
C THR A 117 19.42 13.69 2.85
N PHE A 118 18.34 12.91 2.86
CA PHE A 118 17.40 12.83 1.74
C PHE A 118 16.06 13.55 2.00
N ASN A 119 15.70 13.77 3.26
CA ASN A 119 14.45 14.41 3.68
C ASN A 119 13.19 13.76 3.08
N ASP A 120 13.21 12.45 2.86
CA ASP A 120 12.16 11.69 2.20
C ASP A 120 11.65 10.51 3.06
N ILE A 121 11.80 10.58 4.40
CA ILE A 121 11.39 9.54 5.34
C ILE A 121 10.27 10.04 6.25
N LEU A 122 9.20 9.26 6.34
CA LEU A 122 8.15 9.35 7.35
C LEU A 122 8.21 8.08 8.21
N GLN A 123 8.60 8.20 9.48
CA GLN A 123 8.72 7.05 10.39
C GLN A 123 7.68 7.10 11.50
N GLY A 124 6.86 6.03 11.59
CA GLY A 124 5.89 5.85 12.66
C GLY A 124 6.51 5.36 13.97
N SER A 125 5.84 5.63 15.10
CA SER A 125 6.27 5.18 16.42
C SER A 125 5.86 3.73 16.76
N PHE A 126 5.04 3.09 15.92
CA PHE A 126 4.70 1.67 16.03
C PHE A 126 5.85 0.80 15.51
N TYR A 127 5.98 -0.40 16.08
CA TYR A 127 7.07 -1.32 15.70
C TYR A 127 6.91 -1.86 14.29
N GLU A 128 8.03 -2.02 13.57
CA GLU A 128 8.11 -2.70 12.30
C GLU A 128 7.69 -4.17 12.45
N ASN A 129 6.58 -4.51 11.87
CA ASN A 129 6.01 -5.86 11.88
C ASN A 129 5.04 -6.00 10.71
N TYR A 130 5.00 -7.18 10.10
CA TYR A 130 4.10 -7.46 8.98
C TYR A 130 2.62 -7.20 9.35
N ARG A 131 2.21 -7.50 10.59
CA ARG A 131 0.87 -7.24 11.09
C ARG A 131 0.59 -5.77 11.46
N ASN A 132 1.60 -4.92 11.38
CA ASN A 132 1.48 -3.47 11.59
C ASN A 132 1.51 -2.68 10.27
N LEU A 133 1.53 -3.35 9.11
CA LEU A 133 1.49 -2.69 7.80
C LEU A 133 0.28 -1.78 7.64
N THR A 134 -0.86 -2.15 8.18
CA THR A 134 -2.06 -1.31 8.20
C THR A 134 -1.82 0.06 8.84
N TYR A 135 -1.07 0.12 9.96
CA TYR A 135 -0.71 1.41 10.57
C TYR A 135 0.23 2.22 9.67
N LYS A 136 1.20 1.56 9.04
CA LYS A 136 2.13 2.23 8.12
C LYS A 136 1.39 2.78 6.90
N HIS A 137 0.47 2.03 6.35
CA HIS A 137 -0.37 2.41 5.23
C HIS A 137 -1.23 3.63 5.57
N LEU A 138 -2.00 3.57 6.68
CA LEU A 138 -2.82 4.69 7.16
C LEU A 138 -1.98 5.93 7.49
N MET A 139 -0.80 5.76 8.11
CA MET A 139 0.11 6.87 8.41
C MET A 139 0.52 7.62 7.14
N GLY A 140 0.83 6.89 6.08
CA GLY A 140 1.18 7.51 4.79
C GLY A 140 0.01 8.28 4.17
N LEU A 141 -1.18 7.68 4.14
CA LEU A 141 -2.39 8.33 3.61
C LEU A 141 -2.78 9.57 4.43
N GLU A 142 -2.75 9.47 5.77
CA GLU A 142 -3.03 10.60 6.67
C GLU A 142 -2.04 11.74 6.43
N TRP A 143 -0.74 11.44 6.36
CA TRP A 143 0.27 12.46 6.11
C TRP A 143 0.06 13.13 4.74
N ALA A 144 -0.16 12.35 3.69
CA ALA A 144 -0.31 12.89 2.34
C ALA A 144 -1.60 13.71 2.18
N SER A 145 -2.71 13.30 2.81
CA SER A 145 -3.99 14.02 2.71
C SER A 145 -4.08 15.25 3.63
N SER A 146 -3.31 15.28 4.73
CA SER A 146 -3.33 16.40 5.68
C SER A 146 -2.23 17.44 5.42
N GLU A 147 -0.99 17.00 5.18
CA GLU A 147 0.17 17.88 5.01
C GLU A 147 0.38 18.29 3.54
N CYS A 148 -0.11 17.48 2.58
CA CYS A 148 -0.08 17.74 1.15
C CYS A 148 -1.50 17.81 0.57
N ASN A 149 -2.42 18.47 1.23
CA ASN A 149 -3.86 18.47 0.91
C ASN A 149 -4.21 18.99 -0.50
N GLU A 150 -3.33 19.74 -1.13
CA GLU A 150 -3.49 20.25 -2.50
C GLU A 150 -2.85 19.34 -3.56
N VAL A 151 -2.31 18.18 -3.19
CA VAL A 151 -1.78 17.22 -4.16
C VAL A 151 -2.89 16.71 -5.08
N SER A 152 -2.59 16.51 -6.38
CA SER A 152 -3.60 15.99 -7.31
C SER A 152 -3.81 14.49 -7.15
N TYR A 153 -2.74 13.73 -6.94
CA TYR A 153 -2.76 12.27 -6.81
C TYR A 153 -1.79 11.77 -5.75
N ILE A 154 -2.20 10.77 -5.01
CA ILE A 154 -1.33 9.97 -4.15
C ILE A 154 -1.12 8.63 -4.83
N LEU A 155 0.14 8.23 -5.03
CA LEU A 155 0.55 6.93 -5.55
C LEU A 155 1.14 6.10 -4.41
N LYS A 156 0.44 5.05 -3.97
CA LYS A 156 0.98 4.09 -2.98
C LYS A 156 1.64 2.93 -3.70
N ILE A 157 2.86 2.60 -3.29
CA ILE A 157 3.62 1.45 -3.81
C ILE A 157 4.35 0.73 -2.67
N ASP A 158 4.78 -0.50 -2.94
CA ASP A 158 5.76 -1.21 -2.11
C ASP A 158 7.18 -0.96 -2.65
N ASP A 159 8.20 -1.09 -1.81
CA ASP A 159 9.59 -0.79 -2.18
C ASP A 159 10.21 -1.80 -3.16
N ASP A 160 9.58 -2.96 -3.33
CA ASP A 160 9.93 -3.98 -4.32
C ASP A 160 9.14 -3.86 -5.64
N THR A 161 8.42 -2.77 -5.84
CA THR A 161 7.68 -2.48 -7.08
C THR A 161 8.57 -1.74 -8.08
N VAL A 162 8.72 -2.31 -9.27
CA VAL A 162 9.36 -1.65 -10.42
C VAL A 162 8.28 -0.93 -11.22
N PHE A 163 8.49 0.37 -11.47
CA PHE A 163 7.53 1.14 -12.26
C PHE A 163 8.23 2.28 -13.03
N ASN A 164 7.54 2.76 -14.08
CA ASN A 164 7.99 3.91 -14.87
C ASN A 164 7.22 5.17 -14.46
N ILE A 165 7.88 6.06 -13.73
CA ILE A 165 7.23 7.27 -13.20
C ILE A 165 6.79 8.24 -14.32
N LYS A 166 7.53 8.34 -15.41
CA LYS A 166 7.16 9.21 -16.53
C LYS A 166 5.87 8.77 -17.20
N LYS A 167 5.73 7.47 -17.48
CA LYS A 167 4.47 6.92 -18.01
C LYS A 167 3.30 7.06 -17.03
N THR A 168 3.56 6.84 -15.74
CA THR A 168 2.54 7.09 -14.69
C THR A 168 2.10 8.55 -14.70
N TYR A 169 3.05 9.49 -14.74
CA TYR A 169 2.77 10.92 -14.82
C TYR A 169 1.95 11.29 -16.07
N GLU A 170 2.39 10.82 -17.24
CA GLU A 170 1.69 11.05 -18.51
C GLU A 170 0.26 10.49 -18.47
N PHE A 171 0.08 9.29 -17.94
CA PHE A 171 -1.24 8.69 -17.77
C PHE A 171 -2.15 9.52 -16.86
N LEU A 172 -1.66 9.93 -15.69
CA LEU A 172 -2.44 10.73 -14.75
C LEU A 172 -2.84 12.09 -15.31
N LYS A 173 -2.00 12.69 -16.17
CA LYS A 173 -2.36 13.93 -16.88
C LYS A 173 -3.52 13.77 -17.87
N THR A 174 -3.79 12.56 -18.34
CA THR A 174 -4.93 12.29 -19.25
C THR A 174 -6.23 12.02 -18.52
N LEU A 175 -6.17 11.75 -17.21
CA LEU A 175 -7.36 11.48 -16.42
C LEU A 175 -8.15 12.78 -16.15
N PRO A 176 -9.47 12.74 -16.25
CA PRO A 176 -10.30 13.82 -15.74
C PRO A 176 -10.10 13.94 -14.22
N LYS A 177 -10.25 15.17 -13.70
CA LYS A 177 -10.24 15.38 -12.25
C LYS A 177 -11.36 14.55 -11.62
N ASP A 178 -11.00 13.72 -10.66
CA ASP A 178 -11.92 12.82 -9.97
C ASP A 178 -11.57 12.76 -8.48
N ASP A 179 -12.35 13.47 -7.70
CA ASP A 179 -12.17 13.56 -6.26
C ASP A 179 -12.47 12.23 -5.52
N GLU A 180 -13.09 11.26 -6.20
CA GLU A 180 -13.37 9.91 -5.68
C GLU A 180 -12.50 8.84 -6.34
N LEU A 181 -11.35 9.23 -6.92
CA LEU A 181 -10.44 8.30 -7.56
C LEU A 181 -9.81 7.33 -6.55
N LEU A 182 -10.00 6.04 -6.79
CA LEU A 182 -9.25 4.94 -6.19
C LEU A 182 -9.05 3.86 -7.26
N MET A 183 -7.85 3.79 -7.84
CA MET A 183 -7.56 2.99 -9.03
C MET A 183 -6.33 2.11 -8.80
N GLY A 184 -6.46 0.82 -9.09
CA GLY A 184 -5.38 -0.16 -8.99
C GLY A 184 -5.78 -1.49 -9.62
N TYR A 185 -5.04 -2.55 -9.32
CA TYR A 185 -5.42 -3.90 -9.70
C TYR A 185 -6.43 -4.47 -8.70
N ILE A 186 -7.67 -4.69 -9.16
CA ILE A 186 -8.76 -5.16 -8.31
C ILE A 186 -8.68 -6.68 -8.12
N LEU A 187 -8.63 -7.11 -6.88
CA LEU A 187 -8.76 -8.50 -6.45
C LEU A 187 -10.21 -8.76 -6.01
N ASN A 188 -10.87 -9.68 -6.71
CA ASN A 188 -12.24 -10.07 -6.44
C ASN A 188 -12.32 -11.54 -5.98
N TYR A 189 -13.36 -11.89 -5.23
CA TYR A 189 -13.68 -13.26 -4.79
C TYR A 189 -12.53 -13.95 -4.05
N THR A 190 -11.68 -13.19 -3.37
CA THR A 190 -10.57 -13.73 -2.60
C THR A 190 -11.05 -14.26 -1.26
N LEU A 191 -10.45 -15.39 -0.84
CA LEU A 191 -10.87 -16.10 0.38
C LEU A 191 -9.86 -15.89 1.51
N PRO A 192 -10.32 -15.67 2.76
CA PRO A 192 -9.45 -15.67 3.92
C PRO A 192 -8.68 -16.99 4.03
N LYS A 193 -7.36 -16.89 4.22
CA LYS A 193 -6.51 -18.07 4.36
C LYS A 193 -6.68 -18.64 5.78
N ARG A 194 -7.28 -19.83 5.89
CA ARG A 194 -7.60 -20.51 7.16
C ARG A 194 -6.57 -21.56 7.58
N ASN A 195 -5.51 -21.74 6.78
CA ASN A 195 -4.39 -22.59 7.15
C ASN A 195 -3.33 -21.78 7.91
N LYS A 196 -3.00 -22.21 9.14
CA LYS A 196 -2.02 -21.56 10.04
C LYS A 196 -0.59 -21.44 9.44
N GLN A 197 -0.25 -22.27 8.48
CA GLN A 197 1.05 -22.23 7.81
C GLN A 197 1.15 -21.12 6.74
N ASN A 198 0.01 -20.53 6.34
CA ASN A 198 -0.01 -19.47 5.36
C ASN A 198 0.35 -18.14 6.02
N LYS A 199 1.22 -17.32 5.38
CA LYS A 199 1.60 -16.01 5.90
C LYS A 199 0.42 -15.06 6.07
N TRP A 200 -0.67 -15.26 5.32
CA TRP A 200 -1.92 -14.49 5.41
C TRP A 200 -3.00 -15.23 6.22
N TYR A 201 -2.59 -16.10 7.14
CA TYR A 201 -3.53 -16.81 8.00
C TYR A 201 -4.37 -15.85 8.83
N VAL A 202 -5.69 -15.99 8.74
CA VAL A 202 -6.71 -15.19 9.47
C VAL A 202 -7.65 -16.13 10.20
N THR A 203 -7.90 -15.86 11.48
CA THR A 203 -8.88 -16.59 12.29
C THR A 203 -10.31 -16.15 11.97
N PHE A 204 -11.29 -16.95 12.38
CA PHE A 204 -12.71 -16.54 12.25
C PHE A 204 -13.05 -15.35 13.17
N ASP A 205 -12.36 -15.21 14.30
CA ASP A 205 -12.54 -14.07 15.22
C ASP A 205 -12.00 -12.76 14.60
N GLU A 206 -10.87 -12.82 13.87
CA GLU A 206 -10.32 -11.66 13.15
C GLU A 206 -11.17 -11.27 11.94
N TYR A 207 -11.75 -12.26 11.24
CA TYR A 207 -12.59 -12.03 10.08
C TYR A 207 -13.60 -13.16 9.90
N PRO A 208 -14.87 -12.98 10.29
CA PRO A 208 -15.88 -14.05 10.29
C PRO A 208 -16.46 -14.39 8.91
N ARG A 209 -16.36 -13.46 7.92
CA ARG A 209 -16.93 -13.65 6.59
C ARG A 209 -16.09 -14.66 5.78
N SER A 210 -16.72 -15.34 4.84
CA SER A 210 -16.09 -16.36 3.98
C SER A 210 -15.34 -15.79 2.78
N ILE A 211 -15.67 -14.56 2.38
CA ILE A 211 -15.11 -13.87 1.21
C ILE A 211 -14.75 -12.45 1.61
N TYR A 212 -13.60 -11.95 1.15
CA TYR A 212 -13.26 -10.54 1.29
C TYR A 212 -14.07 -9.67 0.30
N PRO A 213 -14.40 -8.42 0.65
CA PRO A 213 -14.91 -7.48 -0.36
C PRO A 213 -13.87 -7.29 -1.47
N PRO A 214 -14.25 -6.77 -2.64
CA PRO A 214 -13.27 -6.33 -3.63
C PRO A 214 -12.29 -5.35 -3.01
N TYR A 215 -10.99 -5.50 -3.30
CA TYR A 215 -9.94 -4.62 -2.80
C TYR A 215 -8.82 -4.47 -3.84
N LEU A 216 -7.98 -3.45 -3.70
CA LEU A 216 -6.83 -3.25 -4.57
C LEU A 216 -5.63 -4.02 -4.05
N SER A 217 -4.84 -4.57 -4.96
CA SER A 217 -3.53 -5.10 -4.63
C SER A 217 -2.61 -3.97 -4.14
N GLY A 218 -2.04 -4.12 -2.94
CA GLY A 218 -1.34 -3.05 -2.22
C GLY A 218 0.00 -2.64 -2.83
N TRP A 219 0.56 -3.43 -3.73
CA TRP A 219 1.85 -3.12 -4.31
C TRP A 219 1.86 -1.91 -5.26
N TYR A 220 0.69 -1.51 -5.81
CA TYR A 220 0.55 -0.29 -6.60
C TYR A 220 -0.91 0.14 -6.73
N TYR A 221 -1.24 1.34 -6.29
CA TYR A 221 -2.53 1.98 -6.59
C TYR A 221 -2.45 3.51 -6.50
N ILE A 222 -3.40 4.18 -7.14
CA ILE A 222 -3.54 5.63 -7.22
C ILE A 222 -4.83 6.03 -6.50
N ILE A 223 -4.73 7.07 -5.66
CA ILE A 223 -5.86 7.54 -4.86
C ILE A 223 -5.89 9.08 -4.85
N SER A 224 -7.09 9.66 -4.83
CA SER A 224 -7.26 11.10 -4.58
C SER A 224 -7.03 11.45 -3.11
N PRO A 225 -6.57 12.67 -2.79
CA PRO A 225 -6.40 13.12 -1.40
C PRO A 225 -7.70 13.05 -0.60
N LYS A 226 -8.83 13.36 -1.24
CA LYS A 226 -10.16 13.28 -0.62
C LYS A 226 -10.51 11.86 -0.16
N VAL A 227 -10.31 10.86 -1.02
CA VAL A 227 -10.55 9.45 -0.62
C VAL A 227 -9.57 9.00 0.44
N ALA A 228 -8.30 9.41 0.38
CA ALA A 228 -7.31 9.11 1.41
C ALA A 228 -7.74 9.65 2.79
N SER A 229 -8.23 10.91 2.85
CA SER A 229 -8.77 11.50 4.08
C SER A 229 -9.99 10.74 4.59
N LEU A 230 -10.96 10.42 3.72
CA LEU A 230 -12.15 9.65 4.10
C LEU A 230 -11.79 8.27 4.67
N ILE A 231 -10.80 7.58 4.08
CA ILE A 231 -10.29 6.29 4.59
C ILE A 231 -9.71 6.46 6.00
N CYS A 232 -8.91 7.49 6.23
CA CYS A 232 -8.30 7.73 7.54
C CYS A 232 -9.35 8.06 8.61
N ASP A 233 -10.37 8.84 8.27
CA ASP A 233 -11.49 9.13 9.15
C ASP A 233 -12.31 7.89 9.46
N GLU A 234 -12.65 7.09 8.43
CA GLU A 234 -13.43 5.86 8.58
C GLU A 234 -12.69 4.79 9.39
N ALA A 235 -11.36 4.72 9.25
CA ALA A 235 -10.52 3.80 10.02
C ALA A 235 -10.63 4.00 11.54
N MET A 236 -11.02 5.19 12.01
CA MET A 236 -11.21 5.48 13.43
C MET A 236 -12.40 4.73 14.04
N TYR A 237 -13.38 4.38 13.22
CA TYR A 237 -14.65 3.79 13.65
C TYR A 237 -14.74 2.29 13.35
N ASN A 238 -13.77 1.74 12.60
CA ASN A 238 -13.72 0.33 12.23
C ASN A 238 -12.74 -0.47 13.08
N SER A 239 -13.07 -1.75 13.33
CA SER A 239 -12.17 -2.68 14.02
C SER A 239 -10.92 -2.90 13.16
N PHE A 240 -9.74 -2.76 13.78
CA PHE A 240 -8.46 -2.96 13.12
C PHE A 240 -8.38 -4.34 12.45
N PHE A 241 -7.91 -4.35 11.20
CA PHE A 241 -7.57 -5.56 10.48
C PHE A 241 -6.15 -5.46 9.92
N TRP A 242 -5.35 -6.48 10.14
CA TRP A 242 -3.90 -6.44 9.94
C TRP A 242 -3.46 -6.62 8.48
N ILE A 243 -4.32 -7.18 7.60
CA ILE A 243 -4.02 -7.23 6.16
C ILE A 243 -4.41 -5.87 5.58
N ASP A 244 -3.40 -5.03 5.38
CA ASP A 244 -3.56 -3.62 5.06
C ASP A 244 -4.33 -3.36 3.77
N ASP A 245 -4.06 -4.12 2.71
CA ASP A 245 -4.78 -4.00 1.43
C ASP A 245 -6.29 -4.20 1.60
N ILE A 246 -6.65 -5.29 2.28
CA ILE A 246 -8.05 -5.66 2.52
C ILE A 246 -8.71 -4.65 3.45
N PHE A 247 -8.01 -4.18 4.48
CA PHE A 247 -8.56 -3.19 5.39
C PHE A 247 -8.78 -1.85 4.70
N VAL A 248 -7.72 -1.28 4.13
CA VAL A 248 -7.69 0.09 3.61
C VAL A 248 -8.50 0.23 2.33
N THR A 249 -8.30 -0.68 1.36
CA THR A 249 -8.93 -0.56 0.03
C THR A 249 -10.13 -1.49 -0.16
N GLY A 250 -10.42 -2.35 0.81
CA GLY A 250 -11.58 -3.25 0.79
C GLY A 250 -12.62 -2.86 1.83
N LEU A 251 -12.35 -3.13 3.12
CA LEU A 251 -13.34 -2.98 4.19
C LEU A 251 -13.76 -1.52 4.41
N LEU A 252 -12.81 -0.59 4.45
CA LEU A 252 -13.13 0.83 4.63
C LEU A 252 -13.84 1.41 3.40
N ILE A 253 -13.48 0.96 2.20
CA ILE A 253 -14.16 1.37 0.96
C ILE A 253 -15.59 0.80 0.88
N GLU A 254 -15.80 -0.45 1.30
CA GLU A 254 -17.14 -1.04 1.43
C GLU A 254 -17.99 -0.23 2.42
N SER A 255 -17.43 0.15 3.57
CA SER A 255 -18.10 0.97 4.59
C SER A 255 -18.47 2.36 4.08
N LEU A 256 -17.56 3.00 3.34
CA LEU A 256 -17.78 4.32 2.73
C LEU A 256 -18.72 4.29 1.51
N GLY A 257 -19.06 3.11 0.98
CA GLY A 257 -19.85 2.96 -0.24
C GLY A 257 -19.17 3.48 -1.51
N LEU A 258 -17.84 3.61 -1.50
CA LEU A 258 -17.04 4.07 -2.62
C LEU A 258 -16.75 2.92 -3.61
N LYS A 259 -16.34 3.28 -4.84
CA LYS A 259 -16.09 2.31 -5.91
C LYS A 259 -14.61 2.27 -6.28
N LEU A 260 -14.10 1.05 -6.45
CA LEU A 260 -12.78 0.81 -7.00
C LEU A 260 -12.79 0.97 -8.53
N LYS A 261 -11.70 1.49 -9.09
CA LYS A 261 -11.47 1.56 -10.54
C LYS A 261 -10.33 0.62 -10.92
N GLN A 262 -10.57 -0.17 -11.98
CA GLN A 262 -9.57 -1.09 -12.50
C GLN A 262 -8.49 -0.33 -13.27
N LEU A 263 -7.22 -0.57 -12.94
CA LEU A 263 -6.09 -0.12 -13.74
C LEU A 263 -6.09 -0.88 -15.09
N PRO A 264 -5.92 -0.21 -16.24
CA PRO A 264 -5.90 -0.90 -17.53
C PRO A 264 -4.84 -2.00 -17.61
N ASP A 265 -5.19 -3.17 -18.17
CA ASP A 265 -4.35 -4.38 -18.21
C ASP A 265 -2.95 -4.18 -18.82
N LYS A 266 -2.83 -3.22 -19.74
CA LYS A 266 -1.56 -2.86 -20.35
C LYS A 266 -0.59 -2.09 -19.44
N TYR A 267 -1.00 -1.75 -18.20
CA TYR A 267 -0.14 -1.00 -17.28
C TYR A 267 0.66 -1.88 -16.34
N TRP A 268 0.33 -3.15 -16.16
CA TRP A 268 0.96 -4.00 -15.15
C TRP A 268 1.33 -5.38 -15.68
N LEU A 269 2.43 -5.93 -15.15
CA LEU A 269 2.89 -7.30 -15.32
C LEU A 269 2.79 -8.04 -14.00
N GLU A 270 2.28 -9.26 -14.05
CA GLU A 270 2.08 -10.09 -12.87
C GLU A 270 3.39 -10.71 -12.36
N TYR A 271 4.32 -10.96 -13.29
CA TYR A 271 5.54 -11.72 -13.03
C TYR A 271 6.78 -10.89 -13.35
N TYR A 272 7.79 -10.94 -12.46
CA TYR A 272 9.05 -10.21 -12.65
C TYR A 272 9.81 -10.68 -13.91
N GLU A 273 9.66 -11.96 -14.27
CA GLU A 273 10.28 -12.52 -15.48
C GLU A 273 9.78 -11.85 -16.75
N GLN A 274 8.50 -11.46 -16.79
CA GLN A 274 7.96 -10.69 -17.90
C GLN A 274 8.56 -9.29 -17.96
N LEU A 275 8.85 -8.69 -16.80
CA LEU A 275 9.55 -7.41 -16.73
C LEU A 275 11.00 -7.53 -17.21
N GLU A 276 11.69 -8.63 -16.86
CA GLU A 276 13.01 -8.95 -17.39
C GLU A 276 13.01 -9.18 -18.90
N CYS A 277 11.98 -9.83 -19.44
CA CYS A 277 11.79 -9.94 -20.89
C CYS A 277 11.61 -8.55 -21.52
N CYS A 278 10.84 -7.67 -20.92
CA CYS A 278 10.68 -6.28 -21.36
C CYS A 278 12.02 -5.56 -21.38
N LEU A 279 12.79 -5.66 -20.30
CA LEU A 279 14.13 -5.06 -20.18
C LEU A 279 15.07 -5.58 -21.27
N ARG A 280 15.16 -6.91 -21.42
CA ARG A 280 15.96 -7.55 -22.48
C ARG A 280 15.57 -7.03 -23.85
N ASP A 281 14.29 -6.97 -24.18
CA ASP A 281 13.81 -6.60 -25.51
C ASP A 281 14.03 -5.11 -25.81
N MET A 282 14.00 -4.23 -24.80
CA MET A 282 14.44 -2.84 -24.94
C MET A 282 15.93 -2.76 -25.29
N ILE A 283 16.78 -3.54 -24.62
CA ILE A 283 18.25 -3.48 -24.77
C ILE A 283 18.69 -4.17 -26.08
N THR A 284 18.16 -5.35 -26.40
CA THR A 284 18.70 -6.19 -27.48
C THR A 284 17.94 -6.08 -28.79
N LYS A 285 16.65 -5.73 -28.75
CA LYS A 285 15.78 -5.68 -29.94
C LYS A 285 15.24 -4.30 -30.26
N SER A 286 15.54 -3.30 -29.41
CA SER A 286 14.99 -1.95 -29.52
C SER A 286 13.45 -1.94 -29.59
N ILE A 287 12.79 -2.83 -28.82
CA ILE A 287 11.34 -2.88 -28.69
C ILE A 287 10.98 -2.17 -27.39
N LYS A 288 10.15 -1.13 -27.49
CA LYS A 288 9.70 -0.37 -26.31
C LYS A 288 8.74 -1.20 -25.47
N CYS A 289 9.02 -1.33 -24.18
CA CYS A 289 8.12 -1.93 -23.24
C CYS A 289 6.89 -1.05 -23.02
N GLU A 290 5.68 -1.58 -23.25
CA GLU A 290 4.44 -0.83 -23.05
C GLU A 290 3.95 -0.87 -21.60
N TYR A 291 4.41 -1.85 -20.83
CA TYR A 291 4.03 -2.02 -19.43
C TYR A 291 4.77 -1.04 -18.53
N VAL A 292 4.11 -0.65 -17.45
CA VAL A 292 4.57 0.44 -16.57
C VAL A 292 5.00 -0.08 -15.21
N ILE A 293 4.42 -1.21 -14.77
CA ILE A 293 4.51 -1.69 -13.39
C ILE A 293 4.73 -3.20 -13.38
N GLY A 294 5.59 -3.67 -12.49
CA GLY A 294 5.80 -5.10 -12.21
C GLY A 294 6.60 -5.32 -10.92
N PRO A 295 6.62 -6.54 -10.39
CA PRO A 295 7.42 -6.89 -9.22
C PRO A 295 8.91 -6.99 -9.57
N ASN A 296 9.80 -6.75 -8.59
CA ASN A 296 11.25 -6.82 -8.80
C ASN A 296 11.84 -8.24 -8.73
N GLY A 297 11.06 -9.22 -8.27
CA GLY A 297 11.50 -10.62 -8.14
C GLY A 297 12.70 -10.84 -7.22
N GLY A 298 12.92 -9.93 -6.25
CA GLY A 298 14.08 -9.96 -5.35
C GLY A 298 15.35 -9.31 -5.95
N ARG A 299 15.28 -8.70 -7.14
CA ARG A 299 16.37 -7.95 -7.76
C ARG A 299 16.29 -6.47 -7.39
N GLU A 300 17.08 -6.06 -6.41
CA GLU A 300 17.03 -4.69 -5.85
C GLU A 300 17.28 -3.60 -6.91
N ASN A 301 18.15 -3.86 -7.89
CA ASN A 301 18.49 -2.91 -8.95
C ASN A 301 17.57 -2.96 -10.18
N LEU A 302 16.60 -3.87 -10.24
CA LEU A 302 15.77 -4.01 -11.44
C LEU A 302 15.02 -2.71 -11.79
N ILE A 303 14.61 -1.93 -10.79
CA ILE A 303 13.96 -0.63 -11.00
C ILE A 303 14.92 0.37 -11.69
N VAL A 304 16.21 0.33 -11.34
CA VAL A 304 17.23 1.19 -11.96
C VAL A 304 17.44 0.81 -13.42
N GLU A 305 17.74 -0.49 -13.64
CA GLU A 305 17.97 -1.05 -14.99
C GLU A 305 16.80 -0.79 -15.93
N PHE A 306 15.58 -0.98 -15.43
CA PHE A 306 14.34 -0.77 -16.19
C PHE A 306 14.16 0.70 -16.60
N ASN A 307 14.32 1.65 -15.65
CA ASN A 307 14.15 3.07 -15.93
C ASN A 307 15.28 3.61 -16.83
N GLU A 308 16.52 3.14 -16.67
CA GLU A 308 17.63 3.50 -17.55
C GLU A 308 17.42 2.99 -18.98
N ALA A 309 17.03 1.72 -19.16
CA ALA A 309 16.72 1.17 -20.48
C ALA A 309 15.57 1.93 -21.13
N TYR A 310 14.54 2.29 -20.35
CA TYR A 310 13.42 3.07 -20.84
C TYR A 310 13.84 4.48 -21.27
N ALA A 311 14.63 5.18 -20.45
CA ALA A 311 15.16 6.51 -20.77
C ALA A 311 16.06 6.48 -22.03
N ASN A 312 16.87 5.42 -22.20
CA ASN A 312 17.69 5.21 -23.39
C ASN A 312 16.84 5.01 -24.64
N CYS A 313 15.77 4.19 -24.55
CA CYS A 313 14.81 4.04 -25.65
C CYS A 313 14.20 5.37 -26.09
N GLU A 314 13.87 6.25 -25.14
CA GLU A 314 13.29 7.57 -25.46
C GLU A 314 14.30 8.57 -25.99
N ARG A 315 15.48 8.63 -25.37
CA ARG A 315 16.55 9.60 -25.73
C ARG A 315 17.05 9.42 -27.16
N TRP A 316 17.31 8.18 -27.54
CA TRP A 316 17.88 7.86 -28.83
C TRP A 316 16.82 7.58 -29.89
N LYS A 317 15.53 7.60 -29.55
CA LYS A 317 14.38 7.23 -30.42
C LYS A 317 14.57 5.90 -31.15
N ASN A 318 15.36 4.99 -30.58
CA ASN A 318 15.74 3.72 -31.20
C ASN A 318 14.74 2.60 -30.97
N CYS A 319 13.86 2.75 -29.98
CA CYS A 319 12.87 1.73 -29.68
C CYS A 319 11.54 2.00 -30.38
N THR A 320 11.02 0.97 -31.03
CA THR A 320 9.73 0.99 -31.71
C THR A 320 8.66 0.31 -30.85
N ILE A 321 7.44 0.81 -30.93
CA ILE A 321 6.27 0.09 -30.42
C ILE A 321 5.82 -0.87 -31.52
N ARG A 322 5.70 -2.15 -31.19
CA ARG A 322 5.23 -3.18 -32.10
C ARG A 322 3.83 -3.61 -31.70
N SER A 323 2.83 -3.27 -32.51
CA SER A 323 1.44 -3.62 -32.28
C SER A 323 1.15 -5.14 -32.35
N ASP A 324 2.03 -5.89 -33.02
CA ASP A 324 1.96 -7.35 -33.15
C ASP A 324 2.69 -8.09 -32.01
N TYR A 325 3.32 -7.37 -31.09
CA TYR A 325 4.13 -7.91 -30.02
C TYR A 325 3.47 -7.73 -28.64
N ASP A 326 3.08 -8.82 -28.02
CA ASP A 326 2.57 -8.84 -26.67
C ASP A 326 3.53 -9.62 -25.77
N ILE A 327 4.15 -8.94 -24.81
CA ILE A 327 5.12 -9.56 -23.90
C ILE A 327 4.50 -10.69 -23.06
N LYS A 328 3.24 -10.58 -22.71
CA LYS A 328 2.53 -11.61 -21.94
C LYS A 328 2.37 -12.92 -22.74
N LYS A 329 2.42 -12.84 -24.07
CA LYS A 329 2.38 -14.00 -24.97
C LYS A 329 3.77 -14.45 -25.41
N ALA A 330 4.70 -13.51 -25.60
CA ALA A 330 6.05 -13.77 -26.09
C ALA A 330 7.00 -14.27 -25.00
N CYS A 331 6.78 -13.85 -23.76
CA CYS A 331 7.53 -14.29 -22.58
C CYS A 331 6.68 -15.24 -21.76
N ILE A 332 6.85 -16.54 -22.00
CA ILE A 332 6.08 -17.59 -21.32
C ILE A 332 6.73 -17.88 -19.98
N VAL A 333 5.98 -17.65 -18.91
CA VAL A 333 6.35 -18.02 -17.55
C VAL A 333 5.52 -19.23 -17.14
N THR A 334 6.18 -20.38 -16.95
CA THR A 334 5.52 -21.59 -16.47
C THR A 334 5.67 -21.69 -14.97
N LYS A 335 4.55 -21.66 -14.24
CA LYS A 335 4.53 -21.85 -12.78
C LYS A 335 3.86 -23.19 -12.45
N GLU A 336 4.57 -24.06 -11.75
CA GLU A 336 3.95 -25.20 -11.10
C GLU A 336 3.28 -24.76 -9.81
N ARG A 337 1.98 -25.03 -9.69
CA ARG A 337 1.26 -24.87 -8.43
C ARG A 337 1.61 -26.05 -7.53
N THR A 338 2.52 -25.88 -6.60
CA THR A 338 2.72 -26.85 -5.54
C THR A 338 1.59 -26.73 -4.52
N ILE A 339 0.95 -27.84 -4.19
CA ILE A 339 -0.15 -27.94 -3.20
C ILE A 339 0.32 -27.49 -1.81
N PHE A 340 1.62 -27.41 -1.57
CA PHE A 340 2.28 -27.06 -0.30
C PHE A 340 3.00 -25.71 -0.32
N SER A 341 2.80 -24.86 -1.33
CA SER A 341 3.49 -23.57 -1.35
C SER A 341 3.02 -22.70 -0.19
N ASN A 342 3.94 -22.30 0.68
CA ASN A 342 3.75 -21.35 1.79
C ASN A 342 3.46 -19.91 1.31
N GLY A 343 2.76 -19.75 0.19
CA GLY A 343 2.42 -18.46 -0.41
C GLY A 343 3.55 -17.86 -1.26
N GLN A 344 4.67 -18.54 -1.45
CA GLN A 344 5.68 -18.17 -2.44
C GLN A 344 5.45 -18.97 -3.73
N PRO A 345 5.29 -18.32 -4.89
CA PRO A 345 5.27 -19.01 -6.16
C PRO A 345 6.69 -19.54 -6.48
N GLU A 346 6.85 -20.83 -6.62
CA GLU A 346 8.08 -21.41 -7.17
C GLU A 346 7.99 -21.39 -8.70
N VAL A 347 8.98 -20.78 -9.34
CA VAL A 347 9.14 -20.76 -10.81
C VAL A 347 10.07 -21.90 -11.18
N HIS A 348 9.55 -22.92 -11.88
CA HIS A 348 10.35 -24.09 -12.24
C HIS A 348 10.96 -24.03 -13.65
N HIS A 349 10.36 -23.30 -14.60
CA HIS A 349 10.93 -23.10 -15.94
C HIS A 349 10.60 -21.74 -16.52
N ILE A 350 11.61 -21.10 -17.08
CA ILE A 350 11.51 -19.87 -17.86
C ILE A 350 12.09 -20.17 -19.24
N ASN A 351 11.27 -20.12 -20.28
CA ASN A 351 11.73 -20.10 -21.66
C ASN A 351 11.93 -18.64 -22.07
N LEU A 352 13.18 -18.17 -21.95
CA LEU A 352 13.61 -16.87 -22.39
C LEU A 352 13.84 -16.81 -23.89
#